data_e41d5a89f401394e6030dae8091d60bb
#
_entry.id   e41d5a89f401394e6030dae8091d60bb
#
_cell.length_a   1.000
_cell.length_b   1.000
_cell.length_c   1.000
_cell.angle_alpha   90.00
_cell.angle_beta   90.00
_cell.angle_gamma   90.00
#
_symmetry.space_group_name_H-M   'P 1'
#
loop_
_entity.id
_entity.type
_entity.pdbx_description
1 polymer ?
#
loop_
_entity_poly.entity_id
_entity_poly.type
_entity_poly.pdbx_seq_one_letter_code
_entity_poly.pdbx_strand_id
1 'polypeptide(L)'
;EIEQMLRMTMLQTWFNLSDEGIEDAIYDSYAMKTFMGIDFSTGEQVPDATTLCKFRKLLNEHGLQKKFFDQVQQLLAKEGKLVSGGTIVDATIVEAPNSTKNREKKRDPEMHSTKKNTKWYFGMRVHIGTDPYYGFVHDIISTAANEAEGKVAVKLLREDDAVVYGDAGYLKMEKHV
;
A
#
# COMPACT_ATOMS: atom_id res chain seq x y z
N GLU A 1 13.51 -10.05 -16.39
CA GLU A 1 13.98 -10.69 -15.14
C GLU A 1 13.21 -10.16 -13.92
N ILE A 2 13.16 -10.95 -12.82
CA ILE A 2 12.37 -10.58 -11.60
C ILE A 2 12.87 -9.28 -10.99
N GLU A 3 14.17 -9.07 -10.94
CA GLU A 3 14.78 -7.86 -10.40
C GLU A 3 14.36 -6.60 -11.17
N GLN A 4 14.34 -6.65 -12.48
CA GLN A 4 13.87 -5.54 -13.33
C GLN A 4 12.40 -5.22 -13.07
N MET A 5 11.57 -6.24 -12.92
CA MET A 5 10.15 -6.05 -12.58
C MET A 5 9.95 -5.41 -11.22
N LEU A 6 10.76 -5.78 -10.21
CA LEU A 6 10.73 -5.12 -8.90
C LEU A 6 11.17 -3.66 -9.00
N ARG A 7 12.24 -3.37 -9.71
CA ARG A 7 12.73 -2.00 -9.94
C ARG A 7 11.68 -1.16 -10.68
N MET A 8 11.03 -1.71 -11.69
CA MET A 8 9.95 -1.04 -12.40
C MET A 8 8.76 -0.72 -11.48
N THR A 9 8.36 -1.66 -10.62
CA THR A 9 7.31 -1.45 -9.62
C THR A 9 7.68 -0.35 -8.62
N MET A 10 8.93 -0.29 -8.18
CA MET A 10 9.42 0.78 -7.30
C MET A 10 9.34 2.15 -7.99
N LEU A 11 9.83 2.27 -9.21
CA LEU A 11 9.75 3.51 -9.99
C LEU A 11 8.29 3.93 -10.19
N GLN A 12 7.41 2.99 -10.56
CA GLN A 12 5.99 3.27 -10.72
C GLN A 12 5.38 3.86 -9.44
N THR A 13 5.69 3.28 -8.29
CA THR A 13 5.18 3.72 -6.99
C THR A 13 5.75 5.07 -6.59
N TRP A 14 7.06 5.28 -6.72
CA TRP A 14 7.72 6.54 -6.33
C TRP A 14 7.29 7.73 -7.16
N PHE A 15 7.02 7.52 -8.45
CA PHE A 15 6.64 8.59 -9.37
C PHE A 15 5.13 8.62 -9.67
N ASN A 16 4.35 7.75 -9.03
CA ASN A 16 2.88 7.63 -9.18
C ASN A 16 2.44 7.56 -10.65
N LEU A 17 3.06 6.65 -11.40
CA LEU A 17 2.82 6.49 -12.84
C LEU A 17 1.81 5.36 -13.12
N SER A 18 1.06 5.48 -14.23
CA SER A 18 0.24 4.39 -14.76
C SER A 18 1.12 3.24 -15.31
N ASP A 19 0.52 2.12 -15.67
CA ASP A 19 1.26 0.98 -16.23
C ASP A 19 1.92 1.33 -17.57
N GLU A 20 1.21 2.06 -18.42
CA GLU A 20 1.74 2.58 -19.67
C GLU A 20 2.74 3.72 -19.41
N GLY A 21 2.41 4.62 -18.48
CA GLY A 21 3.24 5.77 -18.18
C GLY A 21 4.61 5.43 -17.63
N ILE A 22 4.77 4.33 -16.86
CA ILE A 22 6.10 3.90 -16.39
C ILE A 22 6.95 3.36 -17.53
N GLU A 23 6.36 2.63 -18.48
CA GLU A 23 7.06 2.14 -19.67
C GLU A 23 7.65 3.31 -20.47
N ASP A 24 6.81 4.30 -20.81
CA ASP A 24 7.23 5.52 -21.51
C ASP A 24 8.29 6.30 -20.74
N ALA A 25 8.11 6.49 -19.43
CA ALA A 25 9.05 7.23 -18.60
C ALA A 25 10.44 6.57 -18.52
N ILE A 26 10.51 5.24 -18.52
CA ILE A 26 11.80 4.52 -18.57
C ILE A 26 12.47 4.74 -19.92
N TYR A 27 11.72 4.73 -21.04
CA TYR A 27 12.31 5.03 -22.36
C TYR A 27 12.83 6.46 -22.47
N ASP A 28 12.21 7.43 -21.80
CA ASP A 28 12.59 8.84 -21.88
C ASP A 28 13.68 9.24 -20.89
N SER A 29 13.79 8.55 -19.73
CA SER A 29 14.69 8.94 -18.66
C SER A 29 15.96 8.08 -18.60
N TYR A 30 17.12 8.71 -18.83
CA TYR A 30 18.41 8.06 -18.63
C TYR A 30 18.61 7.52 -17.21
N ALA A 31 18.17 8.28 -16.19
CA ALA A 31 18.27 7.85 -14.79
C ALA A 31 17.42 6.60 -14.49
N MET A 32 16.19 6.55 -15.02
CA MET A 32 15.33 5.38 -14.87
C MET A 32 15.87 4.17 -15.62
N LYS A 33 16.40 4.35 -16.84
CA LYS A 33 17.12 3.29 -17.59
C LYS A 33 18.24 2.69 -16.77
N THR A 34 19.09 3.57 -16.21
CA THR A 34 20.24 3.15 -15.38
C THR A 34 19.77 2.41 -14.11
N PHE A 35 18.73 2.91 -13.44
CA PHE A 35 18.14 2.24 -12.28
C PHE A 35 17.57 0.88 -12.62
N MET A 36 16.93 0.74 -13.79
CA MET A 36 16.40 -0.54 -14.28
C MET A 36 17.52 -1.55 -14.61
N GLY A 37 18.71 -1.10 -14.90
CA GLY A 37 19.83 -1.95 -15.35
C GLY A 37 19.60 -2.53 -16.74
N ILE A 38 18.86 -1.81 -17.61
CA ILE A 38 18.56 -2.22 -18.98
C ILE A 38 19.67 -1.67 -19.90
N ASP A 39 20.27 -2.55 -20.69
CA ASP A 39 21.21 -2.17 -21.74
C ASP A 39 20.55 -2.23 -23.12
N PHE A 40 20.13 -1.08 -23.60
CA PHE A 40 19.51 -0.97 -24.93
C PHE A 40 20.47 -1.25 -26.08
N SER A 41 21.81 -1.22 -25.84
CA SER A 41 22.78 -1.56 -26.87
C SER A 41 22.77 -3.06 -27.21
N THR A 42 22.29 -3.88 -26.30
CA THR A 42 22.13 -5.34 -26.48
C THR A 42 20.76 -5.71 -27.07
N GLY A 43 19.89 -4.73 -27.31
CA GLY A 43 18.52 -4.96 -27.79
C GLY A 43 17.51 -5.30 -26.70
N GLU A 44 17.88 -5.15 -25.41
CA GLU A 44 16.92 -5.29 -24.32
C GLU A 44 15.80 -4.24 -24.41
N GLN A 45 14.60 -4.65 -24.04
CA GLN A 45 13.42 -3.79 -24.03
C GLN A 45 12.91 -3.57 -22.61
N VAL A 46 12.24 -2.44 -22.42
CA VAL A 46 11.48 -2.19 -21.19
C VAL A 46 10.31 -3.18 -21.14
N PRO A 47 10.05 -3.82 -19.98
CA PRO A 47 8.86 -4.62 -19.83
C PRO A 47 7.59 -3.79 -20.05
N ASP A 48 6.65 -4.33 -20.80
CA ASP A 48 5.40 -3.66 -21.14
C ASP A 48 4.40 -3.63 -19.97
N ALA A 49 3.37 -2.78 -20.06
CA ALA A 49 2.29 -2.64 -19.10
C ALA A 49 1.61 -4.00 -18.77
N THR A 50 1.45 -4.87 -19.77
CA THR A 50 0.84 -6.20 -19.62
C THR A 50 1.72 -7.11 -18.75
N THR A 51 3.02 -7.07 -18.98
CA THR A 51 4.01 -7.83 -18.18
C THR A 51 4.03 -7.36 -16.74
N LEU A 52 3.96 -6.04 -16.50
CA LEU A 52 3.86 -5.46 -15.16
C LEU A 52 2.57 -5.92 -14.44
N CYS A 53 1.44 -5.92 -15.13
CA CYS A 53 0.17 -6.41 -14.61
C CYS A 53 0.25 -7.91 -14.19
N LYS A 54 0.84 -8.75 -15.04
CA LYS A 54 1.07 -10.17 -14.74
C LYS A 54 2.00 -10.36 -13.55
N PHE A 55 3.04 -9.53 -13.44
CA PHE A 55 3.96 -9.57 -12.31
C PHE A 55 3.26 -9.21 -10.99
N ARG A 56 2.43 -8.17 -10.94
CA ARG A 56 1.63 -7.83 -9.76
C ARG A 56 0.69 -8.96 -9.36
N LYS A 57 0.06 -9.62 -10.33
CA LYS A 57 -0.78 -10.80 -10.07
C LYS A 57 0.02 -11.91 -9.41
N LEU A 58 1.21 -12.21 -9.91
CA LEU A 58 2.13 -13.20 -9.32
C LEU A 58 2.50 -12.84 -7.88
N LEU A 59 2.85 -11.56 -7.60
CA LEU A 59 3.16 -11.11 -6.25
C LEU A 59 1.98 -11.32 -5.29
N ASN A 60 0.76 -11.03 -5.74
CA ASN A 60 -0.45 -11.22 -4.95
C ASN A 60 -0.75 -12.70 -4.68
N GLU A 61 -0.72 -13.54 -5.71
CA GLU A 61 -1.00 -14.98 -5.60
C GLU A 61 -0.07 -15.70 -4.63
N HIS A 62 1.18 -15.23 -4.51
CA HIS A 62 2.18 -15.81 -3.60
C HIS A 62 2.37 -15.04 -2.28
N GLY A 63 1.58 -14.00 -2.04
CA GLY A 63 1.68 -13.16 -0.82
C GLY A 63 3.04 -12.49 -0.65
N LEU A 64 3.75 -12.21 -1.75
CA LEU A 64 5.11 -11.68 -1.71
C LEU A 64 5.17 -10.22 -1.27
N GLN A 65 4.12 -9.44 -1.51
CA GLN A 65 4.05 -8.04 -1.08
C GLN A 65 4.18 -7.92 0.43
N LYS A 66 3.46 -8.78 1.19
CA LYS A 66 3.59 -8.79 2.65
C LYS A 66 5.00 -9.20 3.10
N LYS A 67 5.59 -10.20 2.45
CA LYS A 67 6.97 -10.63 2.77
C LYS A 67 7.97 -9.51 2.53
N PHE A 68 7.83 -8.73 1.45
CA PHE A 68 8.68 -7.55 1.23
C PHE A 68 8.48 -6.50 2.31
N PHE A 69 7.25 -6.21 2.69
CA PHE A 69 6.96 -5.29 3.77
C PHE A 69 7.65 -5.74 5.07
N ASP A 70 7.46 -7.00 5.46
CA ASP A 70 8.06 -7.57 6.67
C ASP A 70 9.61 -7.52 6.64
N GLN A 71 10.23 -7.73 5.47
CA GLN A 71 11.69 -7.61 5.32
C GLN A 71 12.18 -6.16 5.46
N VAL A 72 11.46 -5.20 4.89
CA VAL A 72 11.77 -3.77 5.07
C VAL A 72 11.63 -3.37 6.53
N GLN A 73 10.59 -3.84 7.22
CA GLN A 73 10.42 -3.61 8.66
C GLN A 73 11.61 -4.12 9.48
N GLN A 74 12.05 -5.36 9.21
CA GLN A 74 13.22 -5.94 9.88
C GLN A 74 14.49 -5.14 9.63
N LEU A 75 14.68 -4.65 8.40
CA LEU A 75 15.83 -3.81 8.04
C LEU A 75 15.78 -2.47 8.80
N LEU A 76 14.64 -1.79 8.81
CA LEU A 76 14.46 -0.52 9.53
C LEU A 76 14.67 -0.69 11.04
N ALA A 77 14.15 -1.76 11.62
CA ALA A 77 14.36 -2.09 13.02
C ALA A 77 15.84 -2.33 13.34
N LYS A 78 16.55 -3.09 12.49
CA LYS A 78 17.99 -3.36 12.63
C LYS A 78 18.83 -2.08 12.54
N GLU A 79 18.43 -1.13 11.70
CA GLU A 79 19.08 0.16 11.55
C GLU A 79 18.67 1.18 12.63
N GLY A 80 17.82 0.78 13.60
CA GLY A 80 17.30 1.67 14.64
C GLY A 80 16.39 2.79 14.11
N LYS A 81 15.82 2.60 12.92
CA LYS A 81 14.94 3.57 12.24
C LYS A 81 13.46 3.30 12.46
N LEU A 82 13.11 2.21 13.10
CA LEU A 82 11.76 1.91 13.55
C LEU A 82 11.71 2.11 15.05
N VAL A 83 11.18 3.24 15.49
CA VAL A 83 11.16 3.61 16.91
C VAL A 83 9.92 3.04 17.58
N SER A 84 10.13 2.43 18.76
CA SER A 84 9.09 1.90 19.63
C SER A 84 8.60 2.95 20.64
N GLY A 85 7.52 2.65 21.35
CA GLY A 85 7.00 3.47 22.45
C GLY A 85 5.86 4.42 22.07
N GLY A 86 5.43 4.44 20.83
CA GLY A 86 4.25 5.18 20.38
C GLY A 86 3.84 4.85 18.95
N THR A 87 2.54 4.97 18.66
CA THR A 87 1.98 4.73 17.34
C THR A 87 1.06 5.88 16.92
N ILE A 88 1.24 6.37 15.71
CA ILE A 88 0.26 7.24 15.04
C ILE A 88 -0.66 6.32 14.22
N VAL A 89 -1.97 6.44 14.43
CA VAL A 89 -2.98 5.69 13.67
C VAL A 89 -3.74 6.61 12.73
N ASP A 90 -3.91 6.15 11.50
CA ASP A 90 -4.72 6.83 10.49
C ASP A 90 -5.41 5.83 9.57
N ALA A 91 -6.48 6.27 8.90
CA ALA A 91 -7.19 5.44 7.95
C ALA A 91 -7.64 6.21 6.72
N THR A 92 -7.46 5.59 5.56
CA THR A 92 -7.92 6.14 4.29
C THR A 92 -8.89 5.20 3.58
N ILE A 93 -9.83 5.78 2.83
CA ILE A 93 -10.75 5.01 1.99
C ILE A 93 -10.13 4.82 0.62
N VAL A 94 -10.05 3.56 0.19
CA VAL A 94 -9.70 3.19 -1.18
C VAL A 94 -10.99 2.93 -1.93
N GLU A 95 -11.38 3.91 -2.76
CA GLU A 95 -12.62 3.86 -3.51
C GLU A 95 -12.51 2.88 -4.68
N ALA A 96 -13.47 1.99 -4.79
CA ALA A 96 -13.64 1.09 -5.92
C ALA A 96 -14.74 1.57 -6.87
N PRO A 97 -14.65 1.25 -8.17
CA PRO A 97 -15.72 1.56 -9.11
C PRO A 97 -17.05 0.94 -8.68
N ASN A 98 -18.10 1.74 -8.63
CA ASN A 98 -19.47 1.30 -8.31
C ASN A 98 -20.10 0.42 -9.42
N SER A 99 -19.36 0.11 -10.47
CA SER A 99 -19.88 -0.61 -11.63
C SER A 99 -20.16 -2.07 -11.32
N THR A 100 -21.34 -2.55 -11.76
CA THR A 100 -21.71 -3.96 -11.76
C THR A 100 -21.62 -4.58 -13.17
N LYS A 101 -20.83 -3.97 -14.07
CA LYS A 101 -20.67 -4.44 -15.46
C LYS A 101 -19.71 -5.63 -15.61
N ASN A 102 -19.27 -6.22 -14.50
CA ASN A 102 -18.52 -7.47 -14.51
C ASN A 102 -19.37 -8.66 -14.96
N ARG A 103 -18.73 -9.79 -15.25
CA ARG A 103 -19.39 -11.02 -15.72
C ARG A 103 -20.50 -11.50 -14.76
N GLU A 104 -20.32 -11.33 -13.47
CA GLU A 104 -21.26 -11.78 -12.43
C GLU A 104 -22.32 -10.74 -12.08
N LYS A 105 -22.23 -9.54 -12.62
CA LYS A 105 -23.11 -8.39 -12.32
C LYS A 105 -23.25 -8.11 -10.81
N LYS A 106 -22.20 -8.39 -10.04
CA LYS A 106 -22.14 -8.22 -8.59
C LYS A 106 -21.00 -7.29 -8.19
N ARG A 107 -21.16 -6.62 -7.07
CA ARG A 107 -20.08 -5.92 -6.40
C ARG A 107 -19.22 -6.90 -5.64
N ASP A 108 -17.96 -6.54 -5.39
CA ASP A 108 -17.09 -7.31 -4.53
C ASP A 108 -17.68 -7.45 -3.13
N PRO A 109 -17.88 -8.68 -2.61
CA PRO A 109 -18.49 -8.92 -1.30
C PRO A 109 -17.64 -8.45 -0.12
N GLU A 110 -16.33 -8.27 -0.30
CA GLU A 110 -15.42 -7.76 0.72
C GLU A 110 -15.48 -6.23 0.86
N MET A 111 -16.08 -5.54 -0.12
CA MET A 111 -16.21 -4.09 -0.15
C MET A 111 -17.57 -3.62 0.34
N HIS A 112 -17.57 -2.52 1.08
CA HIS A 112 -18.82 -1.91 1.56
C HIS A 112 -18.90 -0.41 1.31
N SER A 113 -20.12 0.13 1.39
CA SER A 113 -20.35 1.57 1.31
C SER A 113 -20.14 2.24 2.67
N THR A 114 -19.49 3.39 2.67
CA THR A 114 -19.35 4.25 3.84
C THR A 114 -19.62 5.70 3.46
N LYS A 115 -20.01 6.51 4.44
CA LYS A 115 -20.24 7.95 4.25
C LYS A 115 -19.16 8.74 4.97
N LYS A 116 -18.45 9.61 4.25
CA LYS A 116 -17.51 10.57 4.84
C LYS A 116 -18.04 11.98 4.48
N ASN A 117 -18.38 12.76 5.51
CA ASN A 117 -19.08 14.02 5.36
C ASN A 117 -20.43 13.84 4.61
N THR A 118 -20.58 14.48 3.45
CA THR A 118 -21.79 14.41 2.60
C THR A 118 -21.71 13.38 1.48
N LYS A 119 -20.49 12.81 1.20
CA LYS A 119 -20.24 11.93 0.07
C LYS A 119 -20.26 10.46 0.49
N TRP A 120 -20.88 9.61 -0.33
CA TRP A 120 -20.80 8.16 -0.21
C TRP A 120 -19.65 7.61 -1.03
N TYR A 121 -18.95 6.65 -0.43
CA TYR A 121 -17.85 5.89 -1.02
C TYR A 121 -18.16 4.41 -0.96
N PHE A 122 -17.76 3.66 -1.97
CA PHE A 122 -17.80 2.20 -1.96
C PHE A 122 -16.39 1.66 -2.15
N GLY A 123 -15.96 0.73 -1.31
CA GLY A 123 -14.62 0.16 -1.41
C GLY A 123 -14.12 -0.42 -0.11
N MET A 124 -12.82 -0.33 0.06
CA MET A 124 -12.08 -0.77 1.24
C MET A 124 -11.61 0.43 2.07
N ARG A 125 -11.22 0.16 3.30
CA ARG A 125 -10.51 1.10 4.17
C ARG A 125 -9.16 0.50 4.52
N VAL A 126 -8.11 1.28 4.36
CA VAL A 126 -6.74 0.93 4.75
C VAL A 126 -6.42 1.70 6.01
N HIS A 127 -6.06 0.98 7.05
CA HIS A 127 -5.62 1.51 8.34
C HIS A 127 -4.12 1.30 8.46
N ILE A 128 -3.40 2.30 8.93
CA ILE A 128 -1.96 2.25 9.12
C ILE A 128 -1.59 2.60 10.55
N GLY A 129 -0.55 1.93 11.04
CA GLY A 129 0.18 2.32 12.23
C GLY A 129 1.59 2.78 11.84
N THR A 130 1.97 3.99 12.25
CA THR A 130 3.28 4.57 11.95
C THR A 130 4.02 4.95 13.23
N ASP A 131 5.36 4.84 13.20
CA ASP A 131 6.15 5.37 14.29
C ASP A 131 6.12 6.92 14.29
N PRO A 132 6.08 7.56 15.48
CA PRO A 132 5.91 9.01 15.57
C PRO A 132 7.18 9.81 15.27
N TYR A 133 8.35 9.17 15.15
CA TYR A 133 9.62 9.84 14.94
C TYR A 133 9.97 9.99 13.48
N TYR A 134 9.95 8.88 12.74
CA TYR A 134 10.35 8.85 11.33
C TYR A 134 9.14 8.74 10.39
N GLY A 135 7.96 8.43 10.93
CA GLY A 135 6.74 8.25 10.15
C GLY A 135 6.74 6.96 9.30
N PHE A 136 7.59 5.98 9.63
CA PHE A 136 7.58 4.71 8.93
C PHE A 136 6.36 3.87 9.34
N VAL A 137 5.66 3.34 8.35
CA VAL A 137 4.55 2.43 8.57
C VAL A 137 5.08 1.12 9.15
N HIS A 138 4.63 0.73 10.33
CA HIS A 138 5.02 -0.52 10.98
C HIS A 138 3.93 -1.59 10.89
N ASP A 139 2.69 -1.20 10.68
CA ASP A 139 1.59 -2.14 10.45
C ASP A 139 0.54 -1.56 9.51
N ILE A 140 -0.17 -2.44 8.81
CA ILE A 140 -1.21 -2.11 7.84
C ILE A 140 -2.32 -3.14 7.88
N ILE A 141 -3.57 -2.68 8.02
CA ILE A 141 -4.76 -3.53 8.00
C ILE A 141 -5.75 -2.99 6.98
N SER A 142 -6.24 -3.87 6.11
CA SER A 142 -7.31 -3.55 5.17
C SER A 142 -8.63 -4.15 5.64
N THR A 143 -9.69 -3.36 5.59
CA THR A 143 -11.05 -3.78 5.97
C THR A 143 -12.08 -3.27 4.96
N ALA A 144 -13.31 -3.74 5.06
CA ALA A 144 -14.43 -3.10 4.38
C ALA A 144 -14.55 -1.62 4.82
N ALA A 145 -14.95 -0.73 3.91
CA ALA A 145 -14.96 0.72 4.17
C ALA A 145 -15.86 1.16 5.33
N ASN A 146 -16.85 0.33 5.72
CA ASN A 146 -17.78 0.62 6.82
C ASN A 146 -17.29 0.19 8.21
N GLU A 147 -16.14 -0.50 8.31
CA GLU A 147 -15.57 -0.86 9.62
C GLU A 147 -15.16 0.40 10.40
N ALA A 148 -15.41 0.37 11.72
CA ALA A 148 -15.11 1.48 12.61
C ALA A 148 -13.59 1.62 12.84
N GLU A 149 -13.05 2.80 12.61
CA GLU A 149 -11.61 3.10 12.69
C GLU A 149 -11.03 2.75 14.06
N GLY A 150 -11.69 3.16 15.16
CA GLY A 150 -11.22 2.89 16.51
C GLY A 150 -11.12 1.40 16.88
N LYS A 151 -12.01 0.56 16.34
CA LYS A 151 -11.97 -0.89 16.55
C LYS A 151 -10.77 -1.56 15.86
N VAL A 152 -10.41 -1.05 14.68
CA VAL A 152 -9.29 -1.60 13.90
C VAL A 152 -7.96 -1.06 14.42
N ALA A 153 -7.93 0.20 14.81
CA ALA A 153 -6.73 0.87 15.32
C ALA A 153 -6.07 0.13 16.49
N VAL A 154 -6.86 -0.47 17.39
CA VAL A 154 -6.32 -1.29 18.50
C VAL A 154 -5.43 -2.42 18.01
N LYS A 155 -5.72 -2.98 16.84
CA LYS A 155 -4.93 -4.07 16.26
C LYS A 155 -3.61 -3.61 15.63
N LEU A 156 -3.45 -2.30 15.42
CA LEU A 156 -2.22 -1.67 14.90
C LEU A 156 -1.24 -1.30 16.02
N LEU A 157 -1.69 -1.39 17.28
CA LEU A 157 -0.85 -1.03 18.43
C LEU A 157 0.16 -2.14 18.72
N ARG A 158 1.36 -1.73 19.11
CA ARG A 158 2.43 -2.61 19.57
C ARG A 158 2.36 -2.74 21.10
N GLU A 159 2.86 -3.82 21.64
CA GLU A 159 2.85 -4.10 23.09
C GLU A 159 3.61 -3.05 23.91
N ASP A 160 4.58 -2.38 23.31
CA ASP A 160 5.44 -1.36 23.91
C ASP A 160 4.99 0.08 23.65
N ASP A 161 3.82 0.29 23.03
CA ASP A 161 3.28 1.63 22.75
C ASP A 161 2.75 2.27 24.06
N ALA A 162 3.48 3.26 24.56
CA ALA A 162 3.06 4.06 25.73
C ALA A 162 2.07 5.18 25.36
N VAL A 163 2.09 5.63 24.09
CA VAL A 163 1.26 6.73 23.61
C VAL A 163 0.73 6.41 22.22
N VAL A 164 -0.55 6.74 21.98
CA VAL A 164 -1.20 6.62 20.68
C VAL A 164 -1.69 7.99 20.22
N TYR A 165 -1.36 8.33 18.99
CA TYR A 165 -1.78 9.56 18.34
C TYR A 165 -2.78 9.23 17.24
N GLY A 166 -3.89 9.96 17.18
CA GLY A 166 -4.91 9.84 16.13
C GLY A 166 -5.76 11.09 16.05
N ASP A 167 -6.57 11.20 15.03
CA ASP A 167 -7.53 12.28 14.91
C ASP A 167 -8.75 12.08 15.85
N ALA A 168 -9.71 13.01 15.79
CA ALA A 168 -10.92 12.96 16.62
C ALA A 168 -11.80 11.69 16.36
N GLY A 169 -11.63 10.99 15.26
CA GLY A 169 -12.32 9.74 14.95
C GLY A 169 -11.92 8.61 15.89
N TYR A 170 -10.76 8.71 16.55
CA TYR A 170 -10.19 7.70 17.46
C TYR A 170 -10.46 7.94 18.93
N LEU A 171 -11.15 9.03 19.32
CA LEU A 171 -11.43 9.41 20.72
C LEU A 171 -12.15 8.34 21.57
N LYS A 172 -12.72 7.30 20.95
CA LYS A 172 -13.42 6.21 21.64
C LYS A 172 -12.66 4.87 21.57
N MET A 173 -11.41 4.90 21.14
CA MET A 173 -10.59 3.69 20.98
C MET A 173 -10.39 2.95 22.31
N GLU A 174 -10.31 3.67 23.44
CA GLU A 174 -10.21 3.11 24.79
C GLU A 174 -11.30 2.09 25.15
N LYS A 175 -12.45 2.14 24.46
CA LYS A 175 -13.56 1.19 24.68
C LYS A 175 -13.33 -0.16 23.98
N HIS A 176 -12.30 -0.27 23.20
CA HIS A 176 -11.97 -1.46 22.39
C HIS A 176 -10.63 -2.11 22.80
N VAL A 177 -9.92 -1.52 23.77
CA VAL A 177 -8.70 -2.05 24.38
C VAL A 177 -9.01 -3.08 25.44
#